data_90dcc7bebcb3e08c27cefd0c99564c66
#
_entry.id   90dcc7bebcb3e08c27cefd0c99564c66
#
_cell.length_a   1.000
_cell.length_b   1.000
_cell.length_c   1.000
_cell.angle_alpha   90.00
_cell.angle_beta   90.00
_cell.angle_gamma   90.00
#
_symmetry.space_group_name_H-M   'P 1'
#
loop_
_entity.id
_entity.type
_entity.pdbx_description
1 polymer ?
#
loop_
_entity_poly.entity_id
_entity_poly.type
_entity_poly.pdbx_seq_one_letter_code
_entity_poly.pdbx_strand_id
1 'polypeptide(L)'
;PAPRTMPEAEFEEEPRAPQEMIRVRSELLDSLVNFAGEVSIYRSRLEQQLGSFRFNLVEHDQTVSRLREQLRKLEMETEAQILSRYQREAEATGAEAVFDPLELDRFSTLQQLSRALAESVNDLVALQTAMDDLTRQSETLLLQQSRVSSELQEGLMRTRMVPFDSVVPFLRRLLRQTADELGKRAALKVEGAQGEMDRNLLERMKAPFEHMLRNALAHGVESPAERDRAGKPSEGLVRIAVGREATEVVIKVSDDGKGMDRDAIRRKAIERGLMRPDAQLSDRDLFGFVLE
;
A
#
# COMPACT_ATOMS: atom_id res chain seq x y z
N PRO A 1 -47.42 -48.43 -6.59
CA PRO A 1 -46.24 -47.97 -7.30
C PRO A 1 -45.32 -47.21 -6.34
N ALA A 2 -44.15 -47.83 -6.14
CA ALA A 2 -43.10 -47.27 -5.29
C ALA A 2 -42.39 -46.08 -6.00
N PRO A 3 -41.89 -45.08 -5.28
CA PRO A 3 -41.15 -43.98 -5.88
C PRO A 3 -39.75 -44.46 -6.30
N ARG A 4 -39.39 -44.15 -7.52
CA ARG A 4 -38.02 -44.37 -8.08
C ARG A 4 -37.10 -43.35 -7.41
N THR A 5 -36.13 -43.85 -6.65
CA THR A 5 -34.95 -43.11 -6.20
C THR A 5 -34.08 -42.79 -7.44
N MET A 6 -33.83 -41.53 -7.67
CA MET A 6 -32.83 -41.06 -8.62
C MET A 6 -31.42 -41.35 -8.07
N PRO A 7 -30.46 -41.80 -8.89
CA PRO A 7 -29.09 -41.96 -8.43
C PRO A 7 -28.47 -40.58 -8.14
N GLU A 8 -27.86 -40.46 -6.96
CA GLU A 8 -26.96 -39.36 -6.62
C GLU A 8 -25.80 -39.35 -7.66
N ALA A 9 -25.66 -38.22 -8.34
CA ALA A 9 -24.53 -37.98 -9.20
C ALA A 9 -23.29 -37.86 -8.30
N GLU A 10 -22.45 -38.90 -8.29
CA GLU A 10 -21.08 -38.82 -7.78
C GLU A 10 -20.36 -37.74 -8.63
N PHE A 11 -20.09 -36.57 -8.03
CA PHE A 11 -19.15 -35.61 -8.59
C PHE A 11 -17.75 -36.23 -8.46
N GLU A 12 -17.25 -36.82 -9.53
CA GLU A 12 -15.85 -37.20 -9.66
C GLU A 12 -15.03 -35.87 -9.50
N GLU A 13 -14.33 -35.75 -8.36
CA GLU A 13 -13.29 -34.75 -8.20
C GLU A 13 -12.21 -35.03 -9.27
N GLU A 14 -12.11 -34.12 -10.28
CA GLU A 14 -11.00 -34.17 -11.23
C GLU A 14 -9.67 -34.19 -10.46
N PRO A 15 -8.74 -35.11 -10.82
CA PRO A 15 -7.44 -35.17 -10.17
C PRO A 15 -6.70 -33.86 -10.38
N ARG A 16 -6.53 -33.07 -9.34
CA ARG A 16 -5.70 -31.84 -9.35
C ARG A 16 -4.32 -32.24 -9.84
N ALA A 17 -3.88 -31.64 -10.96
CA ALA A 17 -2.54 -31.81 -11.49
C ALA A 17 -1.50 -31.61 -10.37
N PRO A 18 -0.44 -32.43 -10.31
CA PRO A 18 0.58 -32.30 -9.29
C PRO A 18 1.18 -30.88 -9.37
N GLN A 19 1.01 -30.11 -8.31
CA GLN A 19 1.62 -28.79 -8.20
C GLN A 19 3.12 -28.99 -8.03
N GLU A 20 3.88 -28.56 -9.04
CA GLU A 20 5.33 -28.50 -8.93
C GLU A 20 5.72 -27.49 -7.86
N MET A 21 6.37 -27.96 -6.79
CA MET A 21 6.82 -27.12 -5.69
C MET A 21 8.31 -26.82 -5.84
N ILE A 22 8.66 -25.54 -5.90
CA ILE A 22 10.03 -25.05 -5.91
C ILE A 22 10.40 -24.57 -4.51
N ARG A 23 11.56 -25.01 -4.00
CA ARG A 23 12.10 -24.51 -2.73
C ARG A 23 12.86 -23.22 -2.96
N VAL A 24 12.37 -22.13 -2.39
CA VAL A 24 13.01 -20.81 -2.43
C VAL A 24 13.52 -20.44 -1.04
N ARG A 25 14.72 -19.85 -0.95
CA ARG A 25 15.26 -19.34 0.33
C ARG A 25 14.42 -18.15 0.81
N SER A 26 14.08 -18.13 2.10
CA SER A 26 13.29 -17.05 2.71
C SER A 26 13.93 -15.68 2.54
N GLU A 27 15.27 -15.59 2.69
CA GLU A 27 16.03 -14.36 2.51
C GLU A 27 15.89 -13.76 1.10
N LEU A 28 15.79 -14.62 0.08
CA LEU A 28 15.56 -14.15 -1.29
C LEU A 28 14.17 -13.56 -1.45
N LEU A 29 13.14 -14.18 -0.87
CA LEU A 29 11.78 -13.64 -0.89
C LEU A 29 11.68 -12.31 -0.13
N ASP A 30 12.34 -12.19 1.01
CA ASP A 30 12.39 -10.94 1.78
C ASP A 30 13.08 -9.82 0.97
N SER A 31 14.17 -10.14 0.29
CA SER A 31 14.86 -9.20 -0.59
C SER A 31 13.98 -8.75 -1.76
N LEU A 32 13.25 -9.68 -2.39
CA LEU A 32 12.34 -9.36 -3.50
C LEU A 32 11.16 -8.48 -3.06
N VAL A 33 10.59 -8.72 -1.87
CA VAL A 33 9.54 -7.86 -1.29
C VAL A 33 10.08 -6.45 -1.03
N ASN A 34 11.29 -6.33 -0.49
CA ASN A 34 11.94 -5.03 -0.27
C ASN A 34 12.18 -4.30 -1.59
N PHE A 35 12.72 -4.98 -2.62
CA PHE A 35 12.90 -4.38 -3.95
C PHE A 35 11.58 -3.93 -4.58
N ALA A 36 10.50 -4.71 -4.43
CA ALA A 36 9.18 -4.30 -4.89
C ALA A 36 8.70 -3.02 -4.16
N GLY A 37 9.00 -2.89 -2.88
CA GLY A 37 8.75 -1.67 -2.10
C GLY A 37 9.56 -0.47 -2.61
N GLU A 38 10.86 -0.66 -2.89
CA GLU A 38 11.73 0.39 -3.46
C GLU A 38 11.23 0.85 -4.83
N VAL A 39 10.83 -0.08 -5.70
CA VAL A 39 10.23 0.25 -7.01
C VAL A 39 9.00 1.14 -6.84
N SER A 40 8.15 0.88 -5.84
CA SER A 40 6.99 1.72 -5.55
C SER A 40 7.38 3.14 -5.11
N ILE A 41 8.45 3.30 -4.34
CA ILE A 41 8.98 4.61 -3.93
C ILE A 41 9.54 5.37 -5.14
N TYR A 42 10.33 4.71 -6.00
CA TYR A 42 10.85 5.33 -7.22
C TYR A 42 9.73 5.76 -8.16
N ARG A 43 8.70 4.95 -8.30
CA ARG A 43 7.50 5.30 -9.08
C ARG A 43 6.83 6.57 -8.55
N SER A 44 6.59 6.66 -7.24
CA SER A 44 5.98 7.86 -6.64
C SER A 44 6.81 9.12 -6.89
N ARG A 45 8.14 9.01 -6.89
CA ARG A 45 9.03 10.13 -7.23
C ARG A 45 8.92 10.51 -8.70
N LEU A 46 8.82 9.54 -9.61
CA LEU A 46 8.61 9.80 -11.04
C LEU A 46 7.26 10.46 -11.30
N GLU A 47 6.19 10.01 -10.64
CA GLU A 47 4.86 10.65 -10.71
C GLU A 47 4.92 12.13 -10.27
N GLN A 48 5.63 12.41 -9.18
CA GLN A 48 5.83 13.78 -8.71
C GLN A 48 6.62 14.63 -9.70
N GLN A 49 7.70 14.09 -10.27
CA GLN A 49 8.51 14.80 -11.28
C GLN A 49 7.71 15.07 -12.55
N LEU A 50 6.91 14.09 -13.00
CA LEU A 50 6.06 14.24 -14.18
C LEU A 50 4.97 15.29 -13.95
N GLY A 51 4.38 15.35 -12.74
CA GLY A 51 3.46 16.41 -12.34
C GLY A 51 4.10 17.80 -12.40
N SER A 52 5.33 17.94 -11.90
CA SER A 52 6.10 19.20 -11.99
C SER A 52 6.42 19.56 -13.44
N PHE A 53 6.78 18.58 -14.26
CA PHE A 53 7.05 18.79 -15.67
C PHE A 53 5.79 19.27 -16.42
N ARG A 54 4.64 18.68 -16.15
CA ARG A 54 3.35 19.10 -16.71
C ARG A 54 2.99 20.53 -16.32
N PHE A 55 3.25 20.92 -15.08
CA PHE A 55 3.07 22.31 -14.65
C PHE A 55 3.94 23.27 -15.47
N ASN A 56 5.21 22.94 -15.67
CA ASN A 56 6.13 23.74 -16.48
C ASN A 56 5.69 23.81 -17.95
N LEU A 57 5.11 22.73 -18.52
CA LEU A 57 4.56 22.76 -19.88
C LEU A 57 3.40 23.73 -20.01
N VAL A 58 2.51 23.83 -19.01
CA VAL A 58 1.41 24.81 -19.00
C VAL A 58 1.96 26.24 -18.97
N GLU A 59 2.98 26.53 -18.18
CA GLU A 59 3.63 27.83 -18.12
C GLU A 59 4.34 28.18 -19.46
N HIS A 60 4.98 27.18 -20.06
CA HIS A 60 5.59 27.32 -21.37
C HIS A 60 4.54 27.65 -22.44
N ASP A 61 3.37 26.97 -22.43
CA ASP A 61 2.25 27.25 -23.35
C ASP A 61 1.80 28.71 -23.26
N GLN A 62 1.60 29.22 -22.06
CA GLN A 62 1.22 30.61 -21.85
C GLN A 62 2.28 31.57 -22.40
N THR A 63 3.55 31.22 -22.28
CA THR A 63 4.67 32.05 -22.75
C THR A 63 4.73 32.08 -24.28
N VAL A 64 4.57 30.92 -24.93
CA VAL A 64 4.51 30.80 -26.39
C VAL A 64 3.28 31.51 -26.96
N SER A 65 2.13 31.42 -26.29
CA SER A 65 0.91 32.09 -26.67
C SER A 65 1.09 33.64 -26.61
N ARG A 66 1.72 34.17 -25.56
CA ARG A 66 2.06 35.59 -25.45
C ARG A 66 3.03 36.04 -26.54
N LEU A 67 4.05 35.22 -26.83
CA LEU A 67 5.02 35.52 -27.87
C LEU A 67 4.34 35.60 -29.24
N ARG A 68 3.43 34.68 -29.56
CA ARG A 68 2.62 34.69 -30.78
C ARG A 68 1.78 35.97 -30.91
N GLU A 69 1.15 36.41 -29.82
CA GLU A 69 0.35 37.62 -29.78
C GLU A 69 1.22 38.89 -30.00
N GLN A 70 2.38 38.95 -29.34
CA GLN A 70 3.33 40.03 -29.50
C GLN A 70 3.87 40.14 -30.93
N LEU A 71 4.19 38.98 -31.52
CA LEU A 71 4.63 38.93 -32.92
C LEU A 71 3.55 39.41 -33.87
N ARG A 72 2.31 39.01 -33.68
CA ARG A 72 1.18 39.50 -34.50
C ARG A 72 0.97 41.00 -34.37
N LYS A 73 1.11 41.55 -33.15
CA LYS A 73 1.05 42.99 -32.93
C LYS A 73 2.18 43.71 -33.66
N LEU A 74 3.39 43.18 -33.64
CA LEU A 74 4.54 43.70 -34.35
C LEU A 74 4.30 43.73 -35.88
N GLU A 75 3.76 42.66 -36.45
CA GLU A 75 3.42 42.59 -37.87
C GLU A 75 2.40 43.66 -38.24
N MET A 76 1.30 43.78 -37.48
CA MET A 76 0.26 44.80 -37.76
C MET A 76 0.80 46.22 -37.64
N GLU A 77 1.62 46.51 -36.63
CA GLU A 77 2.22 47.85 -36.43
C GLU A 77 3.17 48.20 -37.56
N THR A 78 3.98 47.22 -37.99
CA THR A 78 4.89 47.37 -39.12
C THR A 78 4.14 47.66 -40.41
N GLU A 79 3.08 46.91 -40.73
CA GLU A 79 2.22 47.13 -41.89
C GLU A 79 1.55 48.53 -41.85
N ALA A 80 1.02 48.92 -40.69
CA ALA A 80 0.40 50.22 -40.48
C ALA A 80 1.39 51.37 -40.69
N GLN A 81 2.63 51.23 -40.19
CA GLN A 81 3.69 52.21 -40.39
C GLN A 81 4.08 52.37 -41.87
N ILE A 82 4.21 51.25 -42.60
CA ILE A 82 4.48 51.25 -44.03
C ILE A 82 3.38 51.99 -44.77
N LEU A 83 2.12 51.63 -44.48
CA LEU A 83 0.96 52.25 -45.16
C LEU A 83 0.84 53.72 -44.85
N SER A 84 1.01 54.17 -43.61
CA SER A 84 0.92 55.57 -43.20
C SER A 84 2.03 56.44 -43.80
N ARG A 85 3.22 55.86 -43.98
CA ARG A 85 4.32 56.52 -44.65
C ARG A 85 4.06 56.69 -46.15
N TYR A 86 3.62 55.61 -46.81
CA TYR A 86 3.24 55.67 -48.20
C TYR A 86 2.17 56.72 -48.49
N GLN A 87 1.15 56.86 -47.64
CA GLN A 87 0.10 57.85 -47.76
C GLN A 87 0.64 59.27 -47.61
N ARG A 88 1.54 59.52 -46.63
CA ARG A 88 2.14 60.90 -46.44
C ARG A 88 3.05 61.27 -47.58
N GLU A 89 3.82 60.36 -48.14
CA GLU A 89 4.69 60.68 -49.28
C GLU A 89 3.88 60.93 -50.59
N ALA A 90 2.79 60.14 -50.80
CA ALA A 90 1.87 60.37 -51.88
C ALA A 90 1.15 61.76 -51.77
N GLU A 91 0.79 62.21 -50.60
CA GLU A 91 0.18 63.55 -50.35
C GLU A 91 1.18 64.66 -50.50
N ALA A 92 2.46 64.50 -50.18
CA ALA A 92 3.48 65.55 -50.23
C ALA A 92 4.05 65.82 -51.62
N THR A 93 4.04 64.79 -52.50
CA THR A 93 4.75 64.89 -53.80
C THR A 93 3.80 65.10 -55.01
N GLY A 94 2.49 64.90 -54.87
CA GLY A 94 1.51 65.13 -55.97
C GLY A 94 1.72 64.28 -57.24
N ALA A 95 2.67 63.43 -57.26
CA ALA A 95 3.04 62.49 -58.29
C ALA A 95 3.42 61.15 -57.65
N GLU A 96 3.40 60.10 -58.39
CA GLU A 96 3.75 58.72 -57.94
C GLU A 96 4.98 58.76 -57.00
N ALA A 97 4.75 58.40 -55.74
CA ALA A 97 5.80 58.40 -54.70
C ALA A 97 6.91 57.46 -55.11
N VAL A 98 8.08 58.00 -55.44
CA VAL A 98 9.29 57.21 -55.72
C VAL A 98 9.85 56.79 -54.33
N PHE A 99 9.58 55.58 -53.90
CA PHE A 99 10.11 55.04 -52.65
C PHE A 99 11.65 55.03 -52.64
N ASP A 100 12.26 55.54 -51.56
CA ASP A 100 13.70 55.41 -51.40
C ASP A 100 14.11 53.94 -51.38
N PRO A 101 14.98 53.47 -52.28
CA PRO A 101 15.40 52.06 -52.37
C PRO A 101 15.96 51.53 -51.06
N LEU A 102 16.62 52.37 -50.22
CA LEU A 102 17.19 52.02 -48.92
C LEU A 102 16.11 51.76 -47.84
N GLU A 103 14.98 52.45 -47.90
CA GLU A 103 13.85 52.26 -46.99
C GLU A 103 13.07 50.98 -47.37
N LEU A 104 12.89 50.71 -48.65
CA LEU A 104 12.26 49.49 -49.15
C LEU A 104 13.05 48.25 -48.75
N ASP A 105 14.37 48.33 -48.73
CA ASP A 105 15.26 47.24 -48.32
C ASP A 105 15.15 46.99 -46.80
N ARG A 106 15.05 48.03 -45.97
CA ARG A 106 14.81 47.90 -44.51
C ARG A 106 13.48 47.27 -44.20
N PHE A 107 12.39 47.64 -44.87
CA PHE A 107 11.08 47.03 -44.67
C PHE A 107 11.05 45.57 -45.10
N SER A 108 11.68 45.24 -46.23
CA SER A 108 11.85 43.86 -46.71
C SER A 108 12.60 43.01 -45.67
N THR A 109 13.66 43.53 -45.09
CA THR A 109 14.44 42.84 -44.03
C THR A 109 13.58 42.62 -42.77
N LEU A 110 12.79 43.62 -42.36
CA LEU A 110 11.93 43.51 -41.17
C LEU A 110 10.80 42.47 -41.37
N GLN A 111 10.19 42.45 -42.57
CA GLN A 111 9.22 41.40 -42.93
C GLN A 111 9.82 40.01 -42.98
N GLN A 112 11.05 39.84 -43.47
CA GLN A 112 11.75 38.58 -43.49
C GLN A 112 12.03 38.08 -42.05
N LEU A 113 12.47 38.99 -41.16
CA LEU A 113 12.70 38.65 -39.75
C LEU A 113 11.41 38.29 -39.02
N SER A 114 10.30 39.02 -39.30
CA SER A 114 8.99 38.70 -38.72
C SER A 114 8.52 37.31 -39.14
N ARG A 115 8.65 36.97 -40.42
CA ARG A 115 8.34 35.62 -40.93
C ARG A 115 9.20 34.53 -40.27
N ALA A 116 10.51 34.75 -40.15
CA ALA A 116 11.41 33.78 -39.52
C ALA A 116 11.07 33.59 -38.03
N LEU A 117 10.67 34.64 -37.34
CA LEU A 117 10.18 34.57 -35.96
C LEU A 117 8.84 33.82 -35.86
N ALA A 118 7.91 34.05 -36.78
CA ALA A 118 6.62 33.34 -36.84
C ALA A 118 6.82 31.85 -37.06
N GLU A 119 7.75 31.48 -37.94
CA GLU A 119 8.13 30.08 -38.18
C GLU A 119 8.73 29.44 -36.91
N SER A 120 9.67 30.14 -36.23
CA SER A 120 10.25 29.66 -34.97
C SER A 120 9.21 29.50 -33.86
N VAL A 121 8.20 30.38 -33.76
CA VAL A 121 7.10 30.26 -32.81
C VAL A 121 6.20 29.05 -33.17
N ASN A 122 5.95 28.78 -34.44
CA ASN A 122 5.21 27.59 -34.86
C ASN A 122 5.97 26.31 -34.56
N ASP A 123 7.29 26.30 -34.72
CA ASP A 123 8.14 25.17 -34.30
C ASP A 123 8.07 24.92 -32.79
N LEU A 124 8.09 26.00 -31.99
CA LEU A 124 7.90 25.89 -30.54
C LEU A 124 6.54 25.26 -30.17
N VAL A 125 5.46 25.63 -30.87
CA VAL A 125 4.14 25.02 -30.66
C VAL A 125 4.14 23.53 -31.01
N ALA A 126 4.80 23.16 -32.12
CA ALA A 126 4.91 21.76 -32.53
C ALA A 126 5.71 20.94 -31.50
N LEU A 127 6.84 21.46 -31.01
CA LEU A 127 7.62 20.83 -29.94
C LEU A 127 6.82 20.67 -28.66
N GLN A 128 6.06 21.70 -28.28
CA GLN A 128 5.21 21.63 -27.09
C GLN A 128 4.14 20.55 -27.21
N THR A 129 3.47 20.44 -28.35
CA THR A 129 2.48 19.37 -28.62
C THR A 129 3.13 18.00 -28.47
N ALA A 130 4.33 17.80 -29.03
CA ALA A 130 5.07 16.56 -28.91
C ALA A 130 5.46 16.25 -27.43
N MET A 131 5.82 17.26 -26.65
CA MET A 131 6.13 17.10 -25.22
C MET A 131 4.88 16.74 -24.40
N ASP A 132 3.71 17.33 -24.70
CA ASP A 132 2.44 16.99 -24.04
C ASP A 132 2.04 15.54 -24.34
N ASP A 133 2.16 15.12 -25.60
CA ASP A 133 1.88 13.74 -26.00
C ASP A 133 2.83 12.74 -25.30
N LEU A 134 4.12 13.06 -25.22
CA LEU A 134 5.10 12.23 -24.52
C LEU A 134 4.80 12.15 -23.01
N THR A 135 4.35 13.25 -22.42
CA THR A 135 3.94 13.31 -21.02
C THR A 135 2.76 12.39 -20.74
N ARG A 136 1.71 12.45 -21.60
CA ARG A 136 0.54 11.55 -21.50
C ARG A 136 0.90 10.08 -21.66
N GLN A 137 1.79 9.78 -22.60
CA GLN A 137 2.30 8.42 -22.76
C GLN A 137 3.06 7.94 -21.51
N SER A 138 3.88 8.81 -20.91
CA SER A 138 4.61 8.52 -19.69
C SER A 138 3.67 8.29 -18.49
N GLU A 139 2.60 9.07 -18.35
CA GLU A 139 1.55 8.87 -17.34
C GLU A 139 0.89 7.49 -17.52
N THR A 140 0.58 7.11 -18.75
CA THR A 140 -0.02 5.80 -19.06
C THR A 140 0.92 4.64 -18.68
N LEU A 141 2.21 4.77 -19.00
CA LEU A 141 3.22 3.77 -18.64
C LEU A 141 3.40 3.65 -17.12
N LEU A 142 3.38 4.76 -16.38
CA LEU A 142 3.43 4.74 -14.92
C LEU A 142 2.22 4.04 -14.29
N LEU A 143 1.02 4.23 -14.86
CA LEU A 143 -0.18 3.51 -14.43
C LEU A 143 -0.06 2.00 -14.67
N GLN A 144 0.44 1.59 -15.83
CA GLN A 144 0.70 0.18 -16.14
C GLN A 144 1.75 -0.42 -15.21
N GLN A 145 2.86 0.29 -14.97
CA GLN A 145 3.91 -0.11 -14.04
C GLN A 145 3.35 -0.26 -12.62
N SER A 146 2.46 0.65 -12.19
CA SER A 146 1.78 0.57 -10.89
C SER A 146 1.03 -0.75 -10.72
N ARG A 147 0.26 -1.12 -11.74
CA ARG A 147 -0.51 -2.37 -11.72
C ARG A 147 0.40 -3.59 -11.64
N VAL A 148 1.40 -3.66 -12.51
CA VAL A 148 2.35 -4.78 -12.53
C VAL A 148 3.13 -4.88 -11.22
N SER A 149 3.56 -3.75 -10.65
CA SER A 149 4.26 -3.72 -9.35
C SER A 149 3.36 -4.22 -8.22
N SER A 150 2.08 -3.84 -8.21
CA SER A 150 1.11 -4.30 -7.20
C SER A 150 0.82 -5.80 -7.34
N GLU A 151 0.62 -6.29 -8.56
CA GLU A 151 0.43 -7.73 -8.84
C GLU A 151 1.66 -8.55 -8.43
N LEU A 152 2.87 -8.05 -8.72
CA LEU A 152 4.12 -8.68 -8.29
C LEU A 152 4.23 -8.73 -6.76
N GLN A 153 3.96 -7.61 -6.09
CA GLN A 153 4.01 -7.53 -4.63
C GLN A 153 3.00 -8.47 -3.98
N GLU A 154 1.77 -8.52 -4.49
CA GLU A 154 0.75 -9.46 -4.02
C GLU A 154 1.18 -10.92 -4.26
N GLY A 155 1.72 -11.25 -5.44
CA GLY A 155 2.25 -12.56 -5.75
C GLY A 155 3.38 -12.97 -4.80
N LEU A 156 4.33 -12.08 -4.54
CA LEU A 156 5.42 -12.32 -3.58
C LEU A 156 4.89 -12.51 -2.15
N MET A 157 3.91 -11.71 -1.73
CA MET A 157 3.28 -11.87 -0.41
C MET A 157 2.55 -13.23 -0.30
N ARG A 158 1.84 -13.67 -1.35
CA ARG A 158 1.20 -14.99 -1.36
C ARG A 158 2.18 -16.15 -1.23
N THR A 159 3.35 -16.07 -1.89
CA THR A 159 4.37 -17.12 -1.77
C THR A 159 4.99 -17.20 -0.37
N ARG A 160 4.82 -16.17 0.43
CA ARG A 160 5.31 -16.06 1.81
C ARG A 160 4.27 -16.50 2.85
N MET A 161 3.02 -16.64 2.44
CA MET A 161 1.95 -17.10 3.31
C MET A 161 2.12 -18.59 3.62
N VAL A 162 1.96 -18.93 4.89
CA VAL A 162 1.98 -20.33 5.37
C VAL A 162 0.77 -20.56 6.29
N PRO A 163 0.19 -21.76 6.31
CA PRO A 163 -0.91 -22.05 7.21
C PRO A 163 -0.43 -21.99 8.67
N PHE A 164 -1.29 -21.52 9.56
CA PHE A 164 -1.02 -21.50 11.01
C PHE A 164 -0.72 -22.90 11.56
N ASP A 165 -1.24 -23.95 10.91
CA ASP A 165 -0.95 -25.34 11.26
C ASP A 165 0.56 -25.65 11.31
N SER A 166 1.37 -24.94 10.56
CA SER A 166 2.83 -25.10 10.56
C SER A 166 3.48 -24.84 11.92
N VAL A 167 2.88 -24.02 12.78
CA VAL A 167 3.39 -23.69 14.12
C VAL A 167 2.76 -24.56 15.21
N VAL A 168 1.67 -25.25 14.93
CA VAL A 168 0.95 -26.10 15.92
C VAL A 168 1.82 -27.18 16.56
N PRO A 169 2.70 -27.90 15.83
CA PRO A 169 3.61 -28.88 16.45
C PRO A 169 4.55 -28.23 17.48
N PHE A 170 5.04 -27.05 17.22
CA PHE A 170 5.85 -26.26 18.16
C PHE A 170 5.05 -25.94 19.43
N LEU A 171 3.83 -25.38 19.27
CA LEU A 171 2.95 -24.99 20.38
C LEU A 171 2.57 -26.19 21.26
N ARG A 172 2.27 -27.34 20.65
CA ARG A 172 1.98 -28.61 21.40
C ARG A 172 3.17 -29.07 22.22
N ARG A 173 4.37 -29.03 21.64
CA ARG A 173 5.61 -29.38 22.35
C ARG A 173 5.85 -28.44 23.53
N LEU A 174 5.74 -27.14 23.29
CA LEU A 174 5.91 -26.10 24.29
C LEU A 174 4.91 -26.31 25.46
N LEU A 175 3.62 -26.48 25.14
CA LEU A 175 2.59 -26.67 26.16
C LEU A 175 2.91 -27.91 27.04
N ARG A 176 3.28 -29.04 26.41
CA ARG A 176 3.61 -30.27 27.10
C ARG A 176 4.81 -30.07 28.03
N GLN A 177 5.89 -29.50 27.52
CA GLN A 177 7.10 -29.24 28.31
C GLN A 177 6.80 -28.33 29.50
N THR A 178 6.07 -27.24 29.30
CA THR A 178 5.70 -26.32 30.41
C THR A 178 4.75 -26.98 31.41
N ALA A 179 3.83 -27.83 30.95
CA ALA A 179 2.93 -28.58 31.85
C ALA A 179 3.70 -29.56 32.72
N ASP A 180 4.67 -30.30 32.14
CA ASP A 180 5.54 -31.23 32.85
C ASP A 180 6.39 -30.51 33.91
N GLU A 181 6.99 -29.33 33.54
CA GLU A 181 7.77 -28.48 34.48
C GLU A 181 6.95 -28.01 35.68
N LEU A 182 5.64 -27.79 35.50
CA LEU A 182 4.73 -27.29 36.54
C LEU A 182 3.96 -28.40 37.25
N GLY A 183 4.18 -29.70 36.89
CA GLY A 183 3.45 -30.84 37.44
C GLY A 183 1.95 -30.81 37.11
N LYS A 184 1.57 -30.25 35.99
CA LYS A 184 0.19 -30.09 35.51
C LYS A 184 -0.06 -30.95 34.28
N ARG A 185 -1.33 -31.11 33.91
CA ARG A 185 -1.74 -31.77 32.66
C ARG A 185 -2.60 -30.84 31.86
N ALA A 186 -2.27 -30.64 30.57
CA ALA A 186 -3.05 -29.79 29.69
C ALA A 186 -2.98 -30.27 28.22
N ALA A 187 -4.09 -30.14 27.52
CA ALA A 187 -4.22 -30.37 26.09
C ALA A 187 -4.35 -29.06 25.33
N LEU A 188 -3.82 -29.01 24.10
CA LEU A 188 -3.96 -27.86 23.19
C LEU A 188 -5.00 -28.20 22.12
N LYS A 189 -6.05 -27.35 22.06
CA LYS A 189 -7.02 -27.34 20.95
C LYS A 189 -6.78 -26.13 20.08
N VAL A 190 -6.59 -26.35 18.77
CA VAL A 190 -6.41 -25.26 17.81
C VAL A 190 -7.59 -25.29 16.84
N GLU A 191 -8.21 -24.14 16.66
CA GLU A 191 -9.35 -23.93 15.74
C GLU A 191 -8.93 -22.91 14.69
N GLY A 192 -9.31 -23.10 13.40
CA GLY A 192 -8.94 -22.21 12.31
C GLY A 192 -7.48 -22.31 11.86
N ALA A 193 -6.82 -23.45 12.14
CA ALA A 193 -5.39 -23.66 11.83
C ALA A 193 -5.03 -23.59 10.34
N GLN A 194 -6.02 -23.68 9.45
CA GLN A 194 -5.85 -23.57 7.99
C GLN A 194 -5.71 -22.11 7.52
N GLY A 195 -5.95 -21.14 8.40
CA GLY A 195 -5.74 -19.72 8.08
C GLY A 195 -4.28 -19.43 7.72
N GLU A 196 -4.08 -18.79 6.58
CA GLU A 196 -2.75 -18.42 6.10
C GLU A 196 -2.26 -17.13 6.76
N MET A 197 -1.00 -17.11 7.12
CA MET A 197 -0.31 -15.97 7.74
C MET A 197 1.09 -15.80 7.16
N ASP A 198 1.58 -14.56 7.20
CA ASP A 198 2.96 -14.28 6.84
C ASP A 198 3.94 -15.05 7.72
N ARG A 199 4.89 -15.74 7.10
CA ARG A 199 5.88 -16.59 7.78
C ARG A 199 6.69 -15.83 8.83
N ASN A 200 7.13 -14.59 8.52
CA ASN A 200 7.93 -13.80 9.45
C ASN A 200 7.08 -13.35 10.64
N LEU A 201 5.79 -13.07 10.41
CA LEU A 201 4.87 -12.76 11.50
C LEU A 201 4.72 -13.99 12.42
N LEU A 202 4.51 -15.19 11.88
CA LEU A 202 4.44 -16.42 12.67
C LEU A 202 5.71 -16.69 13.48
N GLU A 203 6.88 -16.46 12.89
CA GLU A 203 8.15 -16.63 13.62
C GLU A 203 8.26 -15.64 14.80
N ARG A 204 7.89 -14.37 14.60
CA ARG A 204 7.87 -13.35 15.67
C ARG A 204 6.83 -13.64 16.75
N MET A 205 5.73 -14.28 16.39
CA MET A 205 4.66 -14.65 17.33
C MET A 205 5.03 -15.82 18.26
N LYS A 206 6.10 -16.57 17.99
CA LYS A 206 6.53 -17.69 18.85
C LYS A 206 6.78 -17.26 20.29
N ALA A 207 7.49 -16.16 20.53
CA ALA A 207 7.77 -15.65 21.87
C ALA A 207 6.49 -15.18 22.60
N PRO A 208 5.58 -14.39 22.01
CA PRO A 208 4.27 -14.12 22.58
C PRO A 208 3.46 -15.37 22.93
N PHE A 209 3.43 -16.38 22.04
CA PHE A 209 2.73 -17.63 22.32
C PHE A 209 3.34 -18.38 23.51
N GLU A 210 4.66 -18.46 23.57
CA GLU A 210 5.34 -19.06 24.74
C GLU A 210 4.91 -18.39 26.03
N HIS A 211 4.90 -17.05 26.06
CA HIS A 211 4.47 -16.30 27.23
C HIS A 211 3.01 -16.54 27.60
N MET A 212 2.10 -16.50 26.61
CA MET A 212 0.67 -16.74 26.84
C MET A 212 0.40 -18.16 27.33
N LEU A 213 1.02 -19.18 26.73
CA LEU A 213 0.86 -20.57 27.14
C LEU A 213 1.43 -20.82 28.54
N ARG A 214 2.58 -20.22 28.86
CA ARG A 214 3.16 -20.28 30.21
C ARG A 214 2.23 -19.63 31.22
N ASN A 215 1.64 -18.47 30.93
CA ASN A 215 0.67 -17.80 31.80
C ASN A 215 -0.59 -18.64 32.00
N ALA A 216 -1.15 -19.19 30.94
CA ALA A 216 -2.31 -20.08 31.02
C ALA A 216 -2.04 -21.28 31.94
N LEU A 217 -0.87 -21.90 31.83
CA LEU A 217 -0.50 -23.04 32.67
C LEU A 217 -0.11 -22.61 34.10
N ALA A 218 0.69 -21.56 34.27
CA ALA A 218 1.16 -21.15 35.57
C ALA A 218 0.04 -20.61 36.47
N HIS A 219 -0.84 -19.79 35.89
CA HIS A 219 -1.82 -19.01 36.64
C HIS A 219 -3.28 -19.44 36.36
N GLY A 220 -3.60 -19.96 35.17
CA GLY A 220 -4.95 -20.38 34.77
C GLY A 220 -5.24 -21.80 35.21
N VAL A 221 -4.64 -22.80 34.56
CA VAL A 221 -4.91 -24.22 34.76
C VAL A 221 -4.49 -24.66 36.16
N GLU A 222 -5.39 -25.32 36.88
CA GLU A 222 -5.17 -25.87 38.22
C GLU A 222 -4.40 -27.21 38.14
N SER A 223 -3.84 -27.66 39.28
CA SER A 223 -3.25 -29.02 39.40
C SER A 223 -4.32 -30.08 39.22
N PRO A 224 -3.97 -31.34 38.79
CA PRO A 224 -4.93 -32.40 38.63
C PRO A 224 -5.80 -32.66 39.88
N ALA A 225 -5.19 -32.61 41.08
CA ALA A 225 -5.89 -32.77 42.35
C ALA A 225 -6.89 -31.66 42.66
N GLU A 226 -6.59 -30.40 42.27
CA GLU A 226 -7.47 -29.26 42.45
C GLU A 226 -8.63 -29.35 41.45
N ARG A 227 -8.38 -29.75 40.21
CA ARG A 227 -9.40 -29.91 39.17
C ARG A 227 -10.40 -31.03 39.56
N ASP A 228 -9.90 -32.15 40.04
CA ASP A 228 -10.76 -33.24 40.51
C ASP A 228 -11.67 -32.79 41.66
N ARG A 229 -11.16 -31.98 42.61
CA ARG A 229 -11.98 -31.38 43.71
C ARG A 229 -13.01 -30.42 43.18
N ALA A 230 -12.72 -29.70 42.08
CA ALA A 230 -13.65 -28.76 41.44
C ALA A 230 -14.62 -29.46 40.46
N GLY A 231 -14.56 -30.80 40.31
CA GLY A 231 -15.41 -31.55 39.38
C GLY A 231 -15.06 -31.30 37.91
N LYS A 232 -13.86 -30.82 37.62
CA LYS A 232 -13.33 -30.61 36.26
C LYS A 232 -12.53 -31.84 35.80
N PRO A 233 -12.41 -32.06 34.48
CA PRO A 233 -11.50 -33.09 33.94
C PRO A 233 -10.08 -32.89 34.48
N SER A 234 -9.35 -33.95 34.78
CA SER A 234 -7.97 -33.90 35.35
C SER A 234 -6.97 -33.23 34.40
N GLU A 235 -7.25 -33.22 33.10
CA GLU A 235 -6.49 -32.52 32.07
C GLU A 235 -7.14 -31.13 31.75
N GLY A 236 -6.38 -30.04 31.88
CA GLY A 236 -6.81 -28.71 31.51
C GLY A 236 -6.84 -28.52 29.99
N LEU A 237 -7.65 -27.62 29.49
CA LEU A 237 -7.77 -27.30 28.07
C LEU A 237 -7.30 -25.87 27.80
N VAL A 238 -6.25 -25.75 26.98
CA VAL A 238 -5.86 -24.49 26.38
C VAL A 238 -6.35 -24.46 24.93
N ARG A 239 -7.09 -23.44 24.56
CA ARG A 239 -7.65 -23.26 23.22
C ARG A 239 -7.00 -22.07 22.54
N ILE A 240 -6.57 -22.27 21.28
CA ILE A 240 -6.16 -21.20 20.38
C ILE A 240 -7.14 -21.17 19.20
N ALA A 241 -7.85 -20.06 19.03
CA ALA A 241 -8.74 -19.85 17.90
C ALA A 241 -8.15 -18.78 16.99
N VAL A 242 -7.92 -19.16 15.72
CA VAL A 242 -7.44 -18.26 14.67
C VAL A 242 -8.62 -17.91 13.77
N GLY A 243 -8.87 -16.64 13.60
CA GLY A 243 -9.96 -16.14 12.76
C GLY A 243 -9.57 -14.87 12.04
N ARG A 244 -10.44 -14.42 11.14
CA ARG A 244 -10.29 -13.17 10.43
C ARG A 244 -11.48 -12.27 10.77
N GLU A 245 -11.20 -11.09 11.26
CA GLU A 245 -12.19 -10.04 11.53
C GLU A 245 -11.87 -8.83 10.62
N ALA A 246 -12.67 -8.63 9.58
CA ALA A 246 -12.44 -7.64 8.52
C ALA A 246 -11.06 -7.84 7.83
N THR A 247 -10.12 -6.92 8.00
CA THR A 247 -8.76 -6.96 7.43
C THR A 247 -7.71 -7.52 8.37
N GLU A 248 -8.09 -7.83 9.63
CA GLU A 248 -7.16 -8.27 10.67
C GLU A 248 -7.27 -9.77 10.92
N VAL A 249 -6.13 -10.38 11.25
CA VAL A 249 -6.09 -11.75 11.77
C VAL A 249 -6.15 -11.68 13.28
N VAL A 250 -7.17 -12.30 13.86
CA VAL A 250 -7.40 -12.33 15.30
C VAL A 250 -7.06 -13.71 15.84
N ILE A 251 -6.17 -13.75 16.83
CA ILE A 251 -5.78 -14.97 17.52
C ILE A 251 -6.26 -14.85 18.96
N LYS A 252 -7.18 -15.73 19.37
CA LYS A 252 -7.73 -15.79 20.72
C LYS A 252 -7.12 -16.99 21.45
N VAL A 253 -6.45 -16.74 22.56
CA VAL A 253 -5.92 -17.78 23.45
C VAL A 253 -6.77 -17.78 24.71
N SER A 254 -7.25 -18.94 25.12
CA SER A 254 -8.09 -19.12 26.32
C SER A 254 -7.77 -20.44 27.01
N ASP A 255 -7.97 -20.47 28.32
CA ASP A 255 -7.87 -21.67 29.15
C ASP A 255 -9.19 -21.93 29.90
N ASP A 256 -9.36 -23.15 30.42
CA ASP A 256 -10.48 -23.56 31.24
C ASP A 256 -10.14 -23.60 32.74
N GLY A 257 -9.12 -22.84 33.11
CA GLY A 257 -8.63 -22.78 34.48
C GLY A 257 -9.53 -22.04 35.47
N LYS A 258 -8.95 -21.58 36.57
CA LYS A 258 -9.66 -20.86 37.66
C LYS A 258 -9.99 -19.39 37.31
N GLY A 259 -9.52 -18.90 36.17
CA GLY A 259 -9.66 -17.50 35.77
C GLY A 259 -8.73 -16.55 36.52
N MET A 260 -8.93 -15.25 36.35
CA MET A 260 -8.13 -14.21 36.98
C MET A 260 -8.63 -13.90 38.40
N ASP A 261 -7.72 -13.89 39.36
CA ASP A 261 -7.99 -13.52 40.75
C ASP A 261 -8.11 -11.99 40.86
N ARG A 262 -9.36 -11.51 40.98
CA ARG A 262 -9.70 -10.08 41.11
C ARG A 262 -9.02 -9.40 42.29
N ASP A 263 -9.01 -10.11 43.43
CA ASP A 263 -8.47 -9.53 44.68
C ASP A 263 -6.93 -9.45 44.64
N ALA A 264 -6.30 -10.43 44.01
CA ALA A 264 -4.86 -10.39 43.80
C ALA A 264 -4.45 -9.28 42.83
N ILE A 265 -5.19 -9.11 41.70
CA ILE A 265 -4.94 -8.03 40.75
C ILE A 265 -5.14 -6.66 41.41
N ARG A 266 -6.24 -6.49 42.18
CA ARG A 266 -6.52 -5.26 42.90
C ARG A 266 -5.41 -4.88 43.87
N ARG A 267 -4.98 -5.84 44.71
CA ARG A 267 -3.88 -5.62 45.65
C ARG A 267 -2.61 -5.19 44.94
N LYS A 268 -2.25 -5.87 43.86
CA LYS A 268 -1.03 -5.57 43.10
C LYS A 268 -1.09 -4.23 42.37
N ALA A 269 -2.26 -3.85 41.82
CA ALA A 269 -2.49 -2.55 41.23
C ALA A 269 -2.37 -1.40 42.24
N ILE A 270 -2.88 -1.59 43.48
CA ILE A 270 -2.71 -0.63 44.55
C ILE A 270 -1.23 -0.53 44.99
N GLU A 271 -0.55 -1.66 45.16
CA GLU A 271 0.86 -1.73 45.52
C GLU A 271 1.77 -1.01 44.52
N ARG A 272 1.45 -1.14 43.21
CA ARG A 272 2.16 -0.46 42.11
C ARG A 272 1.73 0.99 41.90
N GLY A 273 0.75 1.49 42.67
CA GLY A 273 0.23 2.86 42.53
C GLY A 273 -0.61 3.11 41.28
N LEU A 274 -1.03 2.06 40.59
CA LEU A 274 -1.87 2.15 39.38
C LEU A 274 -3.34 2.44 39.70
N MET A 275 -3.76 2.17 40.96
CA MET A 275 -5.13 2.34 41.40
C MET A 275 -5.18 2.84 42.86
N ARG A 276 -6.19 3.67 43.20
CA ARG A 276 -6.48 4.06 44.55
C ARG A 276 -7.22 2.97 45.32
N PRO A 277 -7.01 2.81 46.65
CA PRO A 277 -7.68 1.75 47.42
C PRO A 277 -9.20 1.81 47.42
N ASP A 278 -9.76 3.01 47.30
CA ASP A 278 -11.19 3.33 47.30
C ASP A 278 -11.86 3.35 45.92
N ALA A 279 -11.08 3.14 44.86
CA ALA A 279 -11.61 3.15 43.48
C ALA A 279 -12.52 1.92 43.23
N GLN A 280 -13.74 2.18 42.75
CA GLN A 280 -14.65 1.16 42.23
C GLN A 280 -14.48 1.09 40.70
N LEU A 281 -13.82 0.05 40.24
CA LEU A 281 -13.59 -0.17 38.84
C LEU A 281 -14.43 -1.36 38.32
N SER A 282 -14.81 -1.30 37.06
CA SER A 282 -15.40 -2.45 36.40
C SER A 282 -14.37 -3.58 36.29
N ASP A 283 -14.84 -4.83 36.11
CA ASP A 283 -13.96 -5.96 35.87
C ASP A 283 -13.04 -5.76 34.68
N ARG A 284 -13.56 -5.14 33.64
CA ARG A 284 -12.82 -4.84 32.42
C ARG A 284 -11.64 -3.90 32.69
N ASP A 285 -11.86 -2.86 33.49
CA ASP A 285 -10.83 -1.88 33.83
C ASP A 285 -9.80 -2.49 34.78
N LEU A 286 -10.27 -3.30 35.76
CA LEU A 286 -9.39 -4.02 36.69
C LEU A 286 -8.47 -5.00 35.98
N PHE A 287 -8.99 -5.76 35.00
CA PHE A 287 -8.20 -6.69 34.21
C PHE A 287 -7.26 -6.00 33.22
N GLY A 288 -7.53 -4.74 32.85
CA GLY A 288 -6.64 -3.91 32.07
C GLY A 288 -5.25 -3.73 32.71
N PHE A 289 -5.18 -3.67 34.04
CA PHE A 289 -3.91 -3.55 34.78
C PHE A 289 -2.98 -4.77 34.68
N VAL A 290 -3.46 -5.88 34.14
CA VAL A 290 -2.59 -7.05 33.88
C VAL A 290 -1.66 -6.81 32.69
N LEU A 291 -1.99 -5.85 31.84
CA LEU A 291 -1.23 -5.48 30.64
C LEU A 291 -0.21 -4.35 30.90
N GLU A 292 -0.27 -3.71 32.07
CA GLU A 292 0.65 -2.68 32.57
C GLU A 292 1.63 -3.22 33.62
#